data_c96a9d19a05f9e85844f2401fa4b87aa
#
_entry.id   c96a9d19a05f9e85844f2401fa4b87aa
#
_cell.length_a   1.000
_cell.length_b   1.000
_cell.length_c   1.000
_cell.angle_alpha   90.00
_cell.angle_beta   90.00
_cell.angle_gamma   90.00
#
_symmetry.space_group_name_H-M   'P 1'
#
loop_
_entity.id
_entity.type
_entity.pdbx_description
1 polymer ?
#
loop_
_entity_poly.entity_id
_entity_poly.type
_entity_poly.pdbx_seq_one_letter_code
_entity_poly.pdbx_strand_id
1 'polypeptide(L)'
;MKNYASLLILLIIITSCQHSQLEVSLGAKSGSNAAGFALLSEHNGVVSLSATIRGLSEGTHAIHLHEKADCSSDDGKSTGGHWNPTFEPHGAWGDEKGYHKGDIGNFEVGKNGVGRVYFETDKWCIGCEDDTKNILGKAIIVHQGADDFVSQPSGAAGARISCAGILE
;
A
#
# COMPACT_ATOMS: atom_id res chain seq x y z
N MET A 1 27.96 29.97 -56.15
CA MET A 1 27.02 28.93 -55.74
C MET A 1 27.36 28.56 -54.28
N LYS A 2 26.50 28.94 -53.30
CA LYS A 2 26.75 28.70 -51.88
C LYS A 2 25.95 27.45 -51.50
N ASN A 3 26.67 26.35 -51.15
CA ASN A 3 26.05 25.12 -50.67
C ASN A 3 25.73 25.28 -49.17
N TYR A 4 24.45 25.31 -48.82
CA TYR A 4 24.00 25.22 -47.43
C TYR A 4 23.81 23.73 -47.11
N ALA A 5 24.71 23.16 -46.30
CA ALA A 5 24.53 21.85 -45.73
C ALA A 5 23.56 21.96 -44.53
N SER A 6 22.34 21.50 -44.73
CA SER A 6 21.35 21.39 -43.61
C SER A 6 21.77 20.27 -42.67
N LEU A 7 22.17 20.64 -41.46
CA LEU A 7 22.47 19.69 -40.37
C LEU A 7 21.14 19.28 -39.72
N LEU A 8 20.69 18.07 -40.00
CA LEU A 8 19.51 17.49 -39.37
C LEU A 8 19.89 17.00 -37.96
N ILE A 9 19.49 17.72 -36.90
CA ILE A 9 19.69 17.31 -35.52
C ILE A 9 18.59 16.30 -35.17
N LEU A 10 18.97 15.03 -35.05
CA LEU A 10 18.09 13.97 -34.60
C LEU A 10 17.94 14.07 -33.05
N LEU A 11 16.79 14.55 -32.60
CA LEU A 11 16.46 14.64 -31.17
C LEU A 11 16.10 13.22 -30.65
N ILE A 12 17.04 12.56 -29.96
CA ILE A 12 16.81 11.29 -29.31
C ILE A 12 16.06 11.59 -28.02
N ILE A 13 14.76 11.31 -28.01
CA ILE A 13 13.94 11.33 -26.79
C ILE A 13 14.29 10.07 -25.98
N ILE A 14 15.11 10.23 -24.94
CA ILE A 14 15.37 9.16 -23.98
C ILE A 14 14.15 9.11 -23.05
N THR A 15 13.22 8.17 -23.27
CA THR A 15 12.19 7.85 -22.30
C THR A 15 12.87 7.17 -21.11
N SER A 16 13.11 7.93 -20.05
CA SER A 16 13.53 7.38 -18.76
C SER A 16 12.40 6.47 -18.25
N CYS A 17 12.69 5.20 -18.10
CA CYS A 17 11.81 4.29 -17.38
C CYS A 17 11.82 4.75 -15.92
N GLN A 18 10.76 5.45 -15.48
CA GLN A 18 10.66 5.96 -14.11
C GLN A 18 10.40 4.76 -13.20
N HIS A 19 11.40 4.38 -12.44
CA HIS A 19 11.30 3.36 -11.42
C HIS A 19 11.26 4.07 -10.07
N SER A 20 10.07 4.08 -9.44
CA SER A 20 9.89 4.64 -8.10
C SER A 20 9.94 3.50 -7.08
N GLN A 21 10.75 3.66 -6.04
CA GLN A 21 10.88 2.67 -4.97
C GLN A 21 10.91 3.38 -3.62
N LEU A 22 10.10 2.91 -2.68
CA LEU A 22 10.01 3.43 -1.32
C LEU A 22 10.09 2.26 -0.34
N GLU A 23 10.95 2.38 0.68
CA GLU A 23 10.95 1.50 1.83
C GLU A 23 10.39 2.25 3.04
N VAL A 24 9.37 1.67 3.70
CA VAL A 24 8.74 2.24 4.87
C VAL A 24 8.81 1.28 6.05
N SER A 25 9.08 1.83 7.24
CA SER A 25 9.17 1.07 8.48
C SER A 25 7.81 0.93 9.15
N LEU A 26 7.40 -0.31 9.41
CA LEU A 26 6.20 -0.66 10.17
C LEU A 26 6.51 -0.64 11.66
N GLY A 27 5.90 0.30 12.39
CA GLY A 27 6.03 0.45 13.84
C GLY A 27 4.87 -0.17 14.59
N ALA A 28 5.14 -0.77 15.75
CA ALA A 28 4.13 -1.39 16.61
C ALA A 28 3.08 -0.39 17.09
N LYS A 29 1.82 -0.83 17.18
CA LYS A 29 0.66 -0.09 17.67
C LYS A 29 -0.16 -0.94 18.64
N SER A 30 -1.09 -0.30 19.37
CA SER A 30 -2.01 -0.96 20.30
C SER A 30 -1.33 -1.88 21.33
N GLY A 31 -0.11 -1.54 21.77
CA GLY A 31 0.66 -2.34 22.72
C GLY A 31 1.20 -3.67 22.15
N SER A 32 1.19 -3.86 20.83
CA SER A 32 1.75 -5.04 20.17
C SER A 32 3.28 -4.98 20.07
N ASN A 33 3.88 -6.06 19.57
CA ASN A 33 5.28 -6.12 19.16
C ASN A 33 5.41 -6.22 17.61
N ALA A 34 4.32 -5.98 16.88
CA ALA A 34 4.26 -6.15 15.43
C ALA A 34 5.04 -5.04 14.72
N ALA A 35 6.23 -5.36 14.20
CA ALA A 35 7.10 -4.40 13.54
C ALA A 35 7.77 -5.04 12.31
N GLY A 36 8.18 -4.22 11.35
CA GLY A 36 8.82 -4.70 10.14
C GLY A 36 9.09 -3.61 9.13
N PHE A 37 9.08 -3.97 7.89
CA PHE A 37 9.22 -3.01 6.78
C PHE A 37 8.37 -3.45 5.59
N ALA A 38 8.03 -2.49 4.76
CA ALA A 38 7.40 -2.72 3.47
C ALA A 38 8.18 -1.98 2.38
N LEU A 39 8.37 -2.67 1.26
CA LEU A 39 8.94 -2.14 0.03
C LEU A 39 7.80 -1.94 -0.97
N LEU A 40 7.68 -0.72 -1.46
CA LEU A 40 6.76 -0.34 -2.52
C LEU A 40 7.59 -0.01 -3.76
N SER A 41 7.24 -0.55 -4.91
CA SER A 41 7.90 -0.18 -6.16
C SER A 41 6.90 -0.09 -7.30
N GLU A 42 7.13 0.87 -8.20
CA GLU A 42 6.31 1.01 -9.41
C GLU A 42 7.16 0.74 -10.65
N HIS A 43 6.63 -0.13 -11.50
CA HIS A 43 7.23 -0.44 -12.79
C HIS A 43 6.14 -0.62 -13.86
N ASN A 44 6.27 0.10 -14.97
CA ASN A 44 5.30 0.05 -16.07
C ASN A 44 3.83 0.24 -15.66
N GLY A 45 3.57 1.13 -14.68
CA GLY A 45 2.21 1.42 -14.20
C GLY A 45 1.61 0.35 -13.28
N VAL A 46 2.42 -0.60 -12.81
CA VAL A 46 2.03 -1.57 -11.79
C VAL A 46 2.82 -1.29 -10.51
N VAL A 47 2.11 -1.09 -9.40
CA VAL A 47 2.71 -0.96 -8.06
C VAL A 47 2.73 -2.33 -7.40
N SER A 48 3.90 -2.73 -6.90
CA SER A 48 4.08 -3.90 -6.03
C SER A 48 4.36 -3.47 -4.60
N LEU A 49 3.77 -4.20 -3.64
CA LEU A 49 4.03 -4.10 -2.22
C LEU A 49 4.57 -5.44 -1.73
N SER A 50 5.75 -5.41 -1.12
CA SER A 50 6.35 -6.56 -0.44
C SER A 50 6.63 -6.19 1.01
N ALA A 51 5.97 -6.86 1.97
CA ALA A 51 6.14 -6.57 3.38
C ALA A 51 6.60 -7.80 4.17
N THR A 52 7.43 -7.55 5.18
CA THR A 52 7.83 -8.55 6.18
C THR A 52 7.60 -7.97 7.56
N ILE A 53 6.73 -8.62 8.33
CA ILE A 53 6.32 -8.21 9.68
C ILE A 53 6.69 -9.32 10.67
N ARG A 54 7.22 -8.95 11.82
CA ARG A 54 7.61 -9.83 12.92
C ARG A 54 6.83 -9.49 14.17
N GLY A 55 6.81 -10.40 15.15
CA GLY A 55 6.13 -10.18 16.42
C GLY A 55 4.60 -10.34 16.32
N LEU A 56 4.13 -11.02 15.28
CA LEU A 56 2.72 -11.36 15.07
C LEU A 56 2.35 -12.64 15.83
N SER A 57 1.07 -12.79 16.20
CA SER A 57 0.51 -14.08 16.63
C SER A 57 0.43 -15.06 15.46
N GLU A 58 0.40 -16.36 15.75
CA GLU A 58 0.06 -17.37 14.75
C GLU A 58 -1.38 -17.18 14.29
N GLY A 59 -1.66 -17.34 13.01
CA GLY A 59 -2.99 -17.24 12.40
C GLY A 59 -3.08 -16.23 11.27
N THR A 60 -4.30 -15.88 10.92
CA THR A 60 -4.59 -14.96 9.81
C THR A 60 -4.66 -13.53 10.32
N HIS A 61 -3.99 -12.63 9.62
CA HIS A 61 -4.00 -11.18 9.85
C HIS A 61 -4.40 -10.45 8.58
N ALA A 62 -5.06 -9.30 8.73
CA ALA A 62 -5.37 -8.43 7.61
C ALA A 62 -4.34 -7.30 7.46
N ILE A 63 -4.19 -6.83 6.23
CA ILE A 63 -3.38 -5.67 5.86
C ILE A 63 -4.16 -4.78 4.90
N HIS A 64 -4.17 -3.46 5.19
CA HIS A 64 -4.90 -2.49 4.39
C HIS A 64 -4.10 -1.20 4.21
N LEU A 65 -4.44 -0.40 3.16
CA LEU A 65 -4.08 1.01 3.13
C LEU A 65 -5.17 1.84 3.81
N HIS A 66 -4.74 2.76 4.68
CA HIS A 66 -5.58 3.76 5.35
C HIS A 66 -5.38 5.15 4.76
N GLU A 67 -6.36 6.05 5.01
CA GLU A 67 -6.49 7.35 4.36
C GLU A 67 -5.31 8.29 4.54
N LYS A 68 -4.60 8.23 5.70
CA LYS A 68 -3.58 9.22 6.09
C LYS A 68 -2.31 8.56 6.56
N ALA A 69 -1.15 9.06 6.15
CA ALA A 69 0.18 8.61 6.59
C ALA A 69 0.48 8.93 8.07
N ASP A 70 -0.51 9.28 8.87
CA ASP A 70 -0.36 9.68 10.27
C ASP A 70 -0.40 8.46 11.20
N CYS A 71 0.77 7.97 11.60
CA CYS A 71 0.93 6.91 12.59
C CYS A 71 1.17 7.44 14.02
N SER A 72 0.75 8.67 14.36
CA SER A 72 1.08 9.30 15.64
C SER A 72 0.30 8.72 16.83
N SER A 73 -0.96 8.28 16.63
CA SER A 73 -1.73 7.71 17.73
C SER A 73 -1.26 6.31 18.12
N ASP A 74 -1.35 5.98 19.41
CA ASP A 74 -0.91 4.69 19.95
C ASP A 74 -1.73 3.51 19.42
N ASP A 75 -2.99 3.75 19.04
CA ASP A 75 -3.91 2.76 18.50
C ASP A 75 -4.02 2.78 16.96
N GLY A 76 -3.20 3.58 16.29
CA GLY A 76 -3.18 3.73 14.83
C GLY A 76 -4.41 4.41 14.24
N LYS A 77 -5.35 4.94 15.04
CA LYS A 77 -6.58 5.55 14.54
C LYS A 77 -6.38 6.90 13.86
N SER A 78 -5.26 7.59 14.09
CA SER A 78 -4.90 8.82 13.39
C SER A 78 -4.83 8.64 11.86
N THR A 79 -4.63 7.40 11.37
CA THR A 79 -4.61 7.09 9.94
C THR A 79 -5.98 7.16 9.24
N GLY A 80 -7.09 7.32 9.99
CA GLY A 80 -8.45 7.32 9.42
C GLY A 80 -8.98 5.92 9.13
N GLY A 81 -9.94 5.81 8.22
CA GLY A 81 -10.51 4.56 7.71
C GLY A 81 -9.66 3.90 6.62
N HIS A 82 -10.16 2.84 6.00
CA HIS A 82 -9.55 2.29 4.79
C HIS A 82 -9.56 3.35 3.68
N TRP A 83 -8.51 3.39 2.89
CA TRP A 83 -8.44 4.30 1.75
C TRP A 83 -9.46 3.93 0.68
N ASN A 84 -10.49 4.76 0.56
CA ASN A 84 -11.66 4.56 -0.31
C ASN A 84 -11.98 5.79 -1.15
N PRO A 85 -11.15 6.14 -2.14
CA PRO A 85 -11.36 7.34 -2.95
C PRO A 85 -12.55 7.22 -3.93
N THR A 86 -13.07 6.02 -4.13
CA THR A 86 -14.17 5.71 -5.06
C THR A 86 -15.52 5.52 -4.38
N PHE A 87 -15.56 5.60 -3.03
CA PHE A 87 -16.78 5.46 -2.21
C PHE A 87 -17.52 4.12 -2.40
N GLU A 88 -16.76 3.05 -2.66
CA GLU A 88 -17.28 1.70 -2.77
C GLU A 88 -17.51 1.07 -1.38
N PRO A 89 -18.35 0.03 -1.25
CA PRO A 89 -18.41 -0.76 -0.04
C PRO A 89 -17.09 -1.52 0.20
N HIS A 90 -16.80 -1.86 1.46
CA HIS A 90 -15.71 -2.76 1.81
C HIS A 90 -15.94 -4.16 1.24
N GLY A 91 -14.89 -4.83 0.77
CA GLY A 91 -14.97 -6.18 0.21
C GLY A 91 -13.60 -6.77 -0.14
N ALA A 92 -13.61 -7.98 -0.65
CA ALA A 92 -12.40 -8.60 -1.17
C ALA A 92 -11.91 -7.85 -2.41
N TRP A 93 -10.58 -7.73 -2.56
CA TRP A 93 -9.99 -7.07 -3.73
C TRP A 93 -10.48 -7.69 -5.04
N GLY A 94 -11.07 -6.87 -5.90
CA GLY A 94 -11.62 -7.27 -7.19
C GLY A 94 -13.07 -7.80 -7.14
N ASP A 95 -13.74 -7.76 -5.99
CA ASP A 95 -15.15 -8.14 -5.90
C ASP A 95 -16.02 -7.20 -6.75
N GLU A 96 -16.92 -7.79 -7.56
CA GLU A 96 -17.85 -7.05 -8.42
C GLU A 96 -18.87 -6.22 -7.61
N LYS A 97 -19.09 -6.55 -6.34
CA LYS A 97 -19.97 -5.80 -5.43
C LYS A 97 -19.33 -4.54 -4.87
N GLY A 98 -18.04 -4.37 -5.08
CA GLY A 98 -17.22 -3.26 -4.62
C GLY A 98 -16.14 -3.66 -3.64
N TYR A 99 -15.10 -2.84 -3.54
CA TYR A 99 -14.00 -2.91 -2.58
C TYR A 99 -13.31 -1.56 -2.50
N HIS A 100 -12.67 -1.26 -1.36
CA HIS A 100 -11.87 -0.06 -1.23
C HIS A 100 -10.52 -0.21 -1.96
N LYS A 101 -9.96 0.87 -2.43
CA LYS A 101 -8.59 0.87 -2.99
C LYS A 101 -7.52 0.45 -1.97
N GLY A 102 -7.86 0.48 -0.69
CA GLY A 102 -7.01 0.04 0.40
C GLY A 102 -7.22 -1.41 0.86
N ASP A 103 -8.20 -2.16 0.34
CA ASP A 103 -8.55 -3.50 0.79
C ASP A 103 -7.58 -4.57 0.22
N ILE A 104 -6.33 -4.61 0.70
CA ILE A 104 -5.30 -5.55 0.23
C ILE A 104 -5.71 -6.99 0.56
N GLY A 105 -6.14 -7.25 1.82
CA GLY A 105 -6.69 -8.53 2.25
C GLY A 105 -5.91 -9.21 3.37
N ASN A 106 -5.93 -10.53 3.38
CA ASN A 106 -5.40 -11.37 4.45
C ASN A 106 -4.06 -12.02 4.12
N PHE A 107 -3.27 -12.32 5.15
CA PHE A 107 -2.05 -13.12 5.05
C PHE A 107 -1.89 -14.04 6.26
N GLU A 108 -1.17 -15.15 6.07
CA GLU A 108 -0.97 -16.16 7.11
C GLU A 108 0.34 -15.96 7.86
N VAL A 109 0.32 -16.23 9.16
CA VAL A 109 1.46 -16.19 10.07
C VAL A 109 1.59 -17.53 10.77
N GLY A 110 2.73 -18.17 10.60
CA GLY A 110 3.06 -19.42 11.29
C GLY A 110 3.59 -19.19 12.71
N LYS A 111 3.94 -20.28 13.40
CA LYS A 111 4.47 -20.29 14.80
C LYS A 111 5.72 -19.43 15.02
N ASN A 112 6.45 -19.10 13.95
CA ASN A 112 7.63 -18.24 14.03
C ASN A 112 7.30 -16.74 14.19
N GLY A 113 6.01 -16.35 14.15
CA GLY A 113 5.56 -14.99 14.31
C GLY A 113 5.97 -14.04 13.18
N VAL A 114 6.27 -14.59 11.99
CA VAL A 114 6.69 -13.81 10.82
C VAL A 114 5.64 -13.92 9.72
N GLY A 115 5.05 -12.78 9.38
CA GLY A 115 4.17 -12.60 8.23
C GLY A 115 4.92 -12.05 7.02
N ARG A 116 4.54 -12.51 5.83
CA ARG A 116 5.00 -11.97 4.56
C ARG A 116 3.81 -11.71 3.66
N VAL A 117 3.83 -10.54 3.04
CA VAL A 117 2.79 -10.11 2.10
C VAL A 117 3.47 -9.77 0.79
N TYR A 118 2.85 -10.21 -0.30
CA TYR A 118 3.14 -9.73 -1.64
C TYR A 118 1.82 -9.38 -2.32
N PHE A 119 1.74 -8.18 -2.85
CA PHE A 119 0.56 -7.67 -3.54
C PHE A 119 0.99 -6.78 -4.69
N GLU A 120 0.29 -6.84 -5.81
CA GLU A 120 0.56 -5.99 -6.96
C GLU A 120 -0.73 -5.54 -7.64
N THR A 121 -0.72 -4.32 -8.21
CA THR A 121 -1.90 -3.76 -8.88
C THR A 121 -1.55 -2.61 -9.82
N ASP A 122 -2.32 -2.46 -10.88
CA ASP A 122 -2.37 -1.29 -11.77
C ASP A 122 -3.35 -0.20 -11.31
N LYS A 123 -4.00 -0.43 -10.15
CA LYS A 123 -4.97 0.50 -9.56
C LYS A 123 -4.32 1.51 -8.62
N TRP A 124 -3.02 1.38 -8.35
CA TRP A 124 -2.21 2.32 -7.57
C TRP A 124 -1.14 2.98 -8.43
N CYS A 125 -0.59 4.08 -7.91
CA CYS A 125 0.64 4.72 -8.39
C CYS A 125 1.40 5.35 -7.23
N ILE A 126 2.68 5.65 -7.44
CA ILE A 126 3.54 6.34 -6.48
C ILE A 126 3.82 7.75 -7.01
N GLY A 127 3.18 8.77 -6.40
CA GLY A 127 3.45 10.18 -6.73
C GLY A 127 2.81 10.69 -8.04
N CYS A 128 1.82 10.01 -8.58
CA CYS A 128 1.09 10.52 -9.75
C CYS A 128 0.05 11.59 -9.37
N GLU A 129 -0.48 12.30 -10.36
CA GLU A 129 -1.49 13.36 -10.16
C GLU A 129 -2.91 12.82 -9.89
N ASP A 130 -3.16 11.52 -10.09
CA ASP A 130 -4.46 10.89 -9.86
C ASP A 130 -4.62 10.51 -8.38
N ASP A 131 -5.31 11.35 -7.62
CA ASP A 131 -5.59 11.14 -6.18
C ASP A 131 -6.35 9.83 -5.89
N THR A 132 -7.05 9.27 -6.88
CA THR A 132 -7.75 7.99 -6.72
C THR A 132 -6.84 6.77 -6.87
N LYS A 133 -5.58 6.99 -7.25
CA LYS A 133 -4.54 5.97 -7.41
C LYS A 133 -3.30 6.23 -6.56
N ASN A 134 -3.02 7.49 -6.21
CA ASN A 134 -1.79 7.88 -5.54
C ASN A 134 -1.76 7.41 -4.08
N ILE A 135 -0.82 6.52 -3.78
CA ILE A 135 -0.65 5.96 -2.43
C ILE A 135 0.27 6.79 -1.52
N LEU A 136 0.92 7.84 -2.03
CA LEU A 136 1.64 8.79 -1.17
C LEU A 136 0.67 9.49 -0.23
N GLY A 137 1.07 9.66 1.03
CA GLY A 137 0.23 10.22 2.08
C GLY A 137 -0.77 9.23 2.68
N LYS A 138 -0.76 7.95 2.29
CA LYS A 138 -1.55 6.85 2.88
C LYS A 138 -0.72 6.10 3.91
N ALA A 139 -1.36 5.23 4.70
CA ALA A 139 -0.65 4.38 5.66
C ALA A 139 -0.94 2.91 5.40
N ILE A 140 0.09 2.07 5.56
CA ILE A 140 -0.06 0.63 5.68
C ILE A 140 -0.44 0.32 7.12
N ILE A 141 -1.55 -0.38 7.33
CA ILE A 141 -1.99 -0.89 8.63
C ILE A 141 -2.04 -2.41 8.58
N VAL A 142 -1.47 -3.04 9.63
CA VAL A 142 -1.65 -4.47 9.90
C VAL A 142 -2.62 -4.61 11.07
N HIS A 143 -3.59 -5.51 10.93
CA HIS A 143 -4.63 -5.78 11.91
C HIS A 143 -4.37 -7.04 12.74
N GLN A 144 -5.01 -7.11 13.90
CA GLN A 144 -4.85 -8.22 14.85
C GLN A 144 -5.44 -9.53 14.34
N GLY A 145 -6.48 -9.47 13.53
CA GLY A 145 -7.22 -10.62 13.03
C GLY A 145 -7.44 -10.56 11.52
N ALA A 146 -8.18 -11.54 11.03
CA ALA A 146 -8.57 -11.63 9.64
C ALA A 146 -9.65 -10.61 9.29
N ASP A 147 -9.60 -10.14 8.05
CA ASP A 147 -10.68 -9.47 7.36
C ASP A 147 -11.72 -10.52 6.91
N ASP A 148 -13.00 -10.32 7.26
CA ASP A 148 -14.10 -11.20 6.84
C ASP A 148 -14.66 -10.85 5.44
N PHE A 149 -14.15 -9.74 4.82
CA PHE A 149 -14.54 -9.21 3.52
C PHE A 149 -16.02 -8.82 3.37
N VAL A 150 -16.77 -8.75 4.46
CA VAL A 150 -18.23 -8.55 4.47
C VAL A 150 -18.63 -7.43 5.43
N SER A 151 -18.09 -7.40 6.64
CA SER A 151 -18.47 -6.44 7.68
C SER A 151 -18.05 -5.02 7.31
N GLN A 152 -19.03 -4.13 7.24
CA GLN A 152 -18.76 -2.73 6.92
C GLN A 152 -18.34 -1.96 8.17
N PRO A 153 -17.47 -0.98 8.07
CA PRO A 153 -16.74 -0.54 6.85
C PRO A 153 -15.35 -1.18 6.70
N SER A 154 -14.96 -2.20 7.45
CA SER A 154 -13.54 -2.61 7.55
C SER A 154 -13.30 -4.09 7.89
N GLY A 155 -14.25 -4.99 7.57
CA GLY A 155 -14.05 -6.43 7.61
C GLY A 155 -13.84 -7.03 9.01
N ALA A 156 -14.22 -6.32 10.08
CA ALA A 156 -14.09 -6.77 11.48
C ALA A 156 -12.68 -7.26 11.88
N ALA A 157 -11.62 -6.81 11.21
CA ALA A 157 -10.23 -7.28 11.38
C ALA A 157 -9.58 -6.94 12.74
N GLY A 158 -10.28 -6.24 13.63
CA GLY A 158 -9.84 -5.96 14.99
C GLY A 158 -8.85 -4.80 15.12
N ALA A 159 -8.01 -4.85 16.16
CA ALA A 159 -7.09 -3.77 16.49
C ALA A 159 -6.03 -3.57 15.40
N ARG A 160 -5.59 -2.32 15.23
CA ARG A 160 -4.45 -1.94 14.36
C ARG A 160 -3.16 -2.17 15.13
N ILE A 161 -2.41 -3.20 14.78
CA ILE A 161 -1.24 -3.63 15.54
C ILE A 161 0.09 -3.16 14.97
N SER A 162 0.12 -2.67 13.73
CA SER A 162 1.31 -2.06 13.13
C SER A 162 0.93 -1.00 12.11
N CYS A 163 1.76 0.04 11.97
CA CYS A 163 1.51 1.20 11.11
C CYS A 163 2.79 1.67 10.42
N ALA A 164 2.68 2.00 9.14
CA ALA A 164 3.71 2.72 8.39
C ALA A 164 3.08 3.80 7.50
N GLY A 165 3.49 5.05 7.62
CA GLY A 165 3.13 6.10 6.67
C GLY A 165 3.93 5.97 5.37
N ILE A 166 3.27 6.10 4.23
CA ILE A 166 3.89 6.12 2.90
C ILE A 166 4.19 7.57 2.55
N LEU A 167 5.44 7.98 2.80
CA LEU A 167 5.96 9.32 2.57
C LEU A 167 7.25 9.22 1.75
N GLU A 168 7.55 10.27 0.97
CA GLU A 168 8.85 10.44 0.29
C GLU A 168 9.96 10.79 1.28
#